data_f3fd1822f08f2a3ba8ba6f3579975f10
#
_entry.id   f3fd1822f08f2a3ba8ba6f3579975f10
#
_cell.length_a   1.000
_cell.length_b   1.000
_cell.length_c   1.000
_cell.angle_alpha   90.00
_cell.angle_beta   90.00
_cell.angle_gamma   90.00
#
_symmetry.space_group_name_H-M   'P 1'
#
loop_
_entity.id
_entity.type
_entity.pdbx_description
1 polymer ?
#
loop_
_entity_poly.entity_id
_entity_poly.type
_entity_poly.pdbx_seq_one_letter_code
_entity_poly.pdbx_strand_id
1 'polypeptide(L)'
;MVKNHIFLIFINIFFINEIFANDILSIPFYKSYHNLKGLSPKEITEKIKEIKLVSDISIGTPLQKIKAKLALTEYVFYIGGKDSLCQNKFIEGSSDTYTKLSDLIYFYATSIREGYSSSDIIFFDEKSKEQKEMNFILGTNTDKSNEGGLIGLNIQDDDTKKYENYNFINILKKKGYIKDFYFTIKYNNENSGNLIIGDLPHNYNEAYNSKYFKDMYISMFTGVLTWNINLDSIYVSDNSTSENKKIVGEKIYGYFKTESGIILGTERYKQFLLSDFMEERIIKGQCFEVQSNFYISYYCKKEVDLTKLKNLYIYIKNLDYTFEFTYKDLFFKNDDDGNNYFLIYFNSEYDEEEGSGFFWTFGEPFFKKYNLVFNQDTKRIGLYTQISNEDIQENKTFWQKNKWYIILAIGLVVVCSGLGVMIFLYLKVLPKRKIKANELDDGFDYSAKDKYIINN
;
A
#
# COMPACT_ATOMS: atom_id res chain seq x y z
N MET A 1 -22.27 33.04 31.59
CA MET A 1 -22.02 33.11 30.13
C MET A 1 -20.64 32.59 29.71
N VAL A 2 -19.54 32.91 30.40
CA VAL A 2 -18.17 32.48 29.99
C VAL A 2 -17.94 30.94 29.98
N LYS A 3 -18.57 30.20 30.92
CA LYS A 3 -18.44 28.73 30.99
C LYS A 3 -18.98 27.99 29.75
N ASN A 4 -20.01 28.52 29.09
CA ASN A 4 -20.60 27.87 27.94
C ASN A 4 -19.80 28.07 26.64
N HIS A 5 -19.02 29.16 26.55
CA HIS A 5 -18.16 29.40 25.37
C HIS A 5 -16.88 28.55 25.38
N ILE A 6 -16.31 28.29 26.57
CA ILE A 6 -15.14 27.40 26.69
C ILE A 6 -15.53 25.96 26.33
N PHE A 7 -16.72 25.50 26.74
CA PHE A 7 -17.22 24.16 26.40
C PHE A 7 -17.49 23.99 24.91
N LEU A 8 -18.01 25.02 24.22
CA LEU A 8 -18.22 25.03 22.78
C LEU A 8 -16.89 25.02 22.00
N ILE A 9 -15.84 25.67 22.48
CA ILE A 9 -14.52 25.65 21.85
C ILE A 9 -13.87 24.26 22.00
N PHE A 10 -14.00 23.62 23.19
CA PHE A 10 -13.51 22.25 23.39
C PHE A 10 -14.26 21.21 22.51
N ILE A 11 -15.59 21.34 22.39
CA ILE A 11 -16.37 20.48 21.52
C ILE A 11 -15.94 20.65 20.05
N ASN A 12 -15.74 21.88 19.57
CA ASN A 12 -15.28 22.11 18.20
C ASN A 12 -13.85 21.57 17.95
N ILE A 13 -12.94 21.66 18.92
CA ILE A 13 -11.60 21.08 18.80
C ILE A 13 -11.65 19.54 18.80
N PHE A 14 -12.57 18.92 19.57
CA PHE A 14 -12.78 17.47 19.56
C PHE A 14 -13.40 17.00 18.24
N PHE A 15 -14.42 17.70 17.72
CA PHE A 15 -15.02 17.37 16.42
C PHE A 15 -14.08 17.59 15.24
N ILE A 16 -13.17 18.58 15.30
CA ILE A 16 -12.15 18.79 14.27
C ILE A 16 -11.13 17.63 14.26
N ASN A 17 -10.81 17.03 15.40
CA ASN A 17 -9.94 15.85 15.45
C ASN A 17 -10.60 14.56 14.93
N GLU A 18 -11.91 14.41 15.00
CA GLU A 18 -12.63 13.27 14.40
C GLU A 18 -12.81 13.41 12.88
N ILE A 19 -12.82 14.65 12.33
CA ILE A 19 -12.96 14.90 10.90
C ILE A 19 -11.67 14.53 10.11
N PHE A 20 -10.53 14.38 10.78
CA PHE A 20 -9.26 13.93 10.19
C PHE A 20 -8.87 12.51 10.62
N ALA A 21 -9.83 11.62 10.90
CA ALA A 21 -9.57 10.20 10.93
C ALA A 21 -9.02 9.81 9.54
N ASN A 22 -7.74 9.46 9.49
CA ASN A 22 -7.08 9.07 8.25
C ASN A 22 -7.79 7.83 7.69
N ASP A 23 -8.62 8.01 6.66
CA ASP A 23 -9.26 6.93 5.89
C ASP A 23 -8.25 6.11 5.07
N ILE A 24 -6.97 6.16 5.48
CA ILE A 24 -5.84 5.53 4.81
C ILE A 24 -5.15 4.58 5.79
N LEU A 25 -5.05 3.33 5.38
CA LEU A 25 -4.30 2.30 6.09
C LEU A 25 -2.94 2.09 5.43
N SER A 26 -1.88 2.19 6.21
CA SER A 26 -0.51 1.86 5.77
C SER A 26 -0.01 0.62 6.48
N ILE A 27 0.30 -0.41 5.71
CA ILE A 27 0.79 -1.69 6.21
C ILE A 27 2.25 -1.85 5.78
N PRO A 28 3.21 -1.79 6.71
CA PRO A 28 4.61 -1.98 6.39
C PRO A 28 4.88 -3.42 5.94
N PHE A 29 5.73 -3.58 4.95
CA PHE A 29 6.22 -4.89 4.52
C PHE A 29 7.73 -4.90 4.36
N TYR A 30 8.30 -6.09 4.41
CA TYR A 30 9.68 -6.37 4.05
C TYR A 30 9.76 -7.55 3.09
N LYS A 31 10.87 -7.61 2.34
CA LYS A 31 11.17 -8.74 1.47
C LYS A 31 11.84 -9.84 2.30
N SER A 32 11.24 -11.02 2.27
CA SER A 32 11.87 -12.21 2.85
C SER A 32 13.00 -12.70 1.93
N TYR A 33 14.19 -12.83 2.48
CA TYR A 33 15.39 -13.20 1.74
C TYR A 33 15.65 -14.70 1.78
N HIS A 34 16.12 -15.18 0.64
CA HIS A 34 16.85 -16.44 0.59
C HIS A 34 18.34 -16.17 0.88
N ASN A 35 18.97 -17.03 1.67
CA ASN A 35 20.43 -17.02 1.78
C ASN A 35 21.02 -17.52 0.46
N LEU A 36 21.74 -16.66 -0.24
CA LEU A 36 22.36 -16.97 -1.53
C LEU A 36 23.83 -17.42 -1.43
N LYS A 37 24.40 -17.36 -0.22
CA LYS A 37 25.81 -17.64 0.02
C LYS A 37 26.16 -19.09 -0.33
N GLY A 38 27.18 -19.24 -1.17
CA GLY A 38 27.71 -20.54 -1.56
C GLY A 38 26.87 -21.29 -2.58
N LEU A 39 25.81 -20.69 -3.11
CA LEU A 39 24.98 -21.28 -4.14
C LEU A 39 25.63 -21.12 -5.53
N SER A 40 25.38 -22.09 -6.41
CA SER A 40 25.72 -22.01 -7.82
C SER A 40 24.85 -20.94 -8.54
N PRO A 41 25.27 -20.42 -9.70
CA PRO A 41 24.45 -19.51 -10.50
C PRO A 41 23.05 -20.04 -10.80
N LYS A 42 22.90 -21.35 -11.03
CA LYS A 42 21.59 -21.96 -11.26
C LYS A 42 20.71 -21.91 -10.00
N GLU A 43 21.24 -22.22 -8.84
CA GLU A 43 20.50 -22.15 -7.59
C GLU A 43 20.12 -20.69 -7.23
N ILE A 44 21.02 -19.74 -7.51
CA ILE A 44 20.74 -18.32 -7.32
C ILE A 44 19.58 -17.88 -8.21
N THR A 45 19.59 -18.21 -9.51
CA THR A 45 18.49 -17.85 -10.42
C THR A 45 17.15 -18.43 -9.98
N GLU A 46 17.12 -19.65 -9.45
CA GLU A 46 15.90 -20.24 -8.89
C GLU A 46 15.41 -19.52 -7.62
N LYS A 47 16.33 -19.02 -6.80
CA LYS A 47 15.99 -18.31 -5.55
C LYS A 47 15.50 -16.88 -5.79
N ILE A 48 16.12 -16.14 -6.71
CA ILE A 48 15.69 -14.76 -7.00
C ILE A 48 14.39 -14.69 -7.78
N LYS A 49 13.99 -15.77 -8.46
CA LYS A 49 12.74 -15.84 -9.21
C LYS A 49 11.52 -15.63 -8.31
N GLU A 50 11.54 -16.17 -7.11
CA GLU A 50 10.44 -16.09 -6.16
C GLU A 50 10.82 -15.25 -4.96
N ILE A 51 10.01 -14.26 -4.68
CA ILE A 51 10.11 -13.42 -3.49
C ILE A 51 8.84 -13.49 -2.67
N LYS A 52 8.95 -13.08 -1.41
CA LYS A 52 7.78 -12.90 -0.56
C LYS A 52 7.83 -11.50 0.03
N LEU A 53 6.78 -10.72 -0.18
CA LEU A 53 6.53 -9.50 0.57
C LEU A 53 5.76 -9.90 1.82
N VAL A 54 6.34 -9.65 2.98
CA VAL A 54 5.82 -10.11 4.28
C VAL A 54 5.56 -8.92 5.17
N SER A 55 4.41 -8.89 5.81
CA SER A 55 4.06 -7.95 6.87
C SER A 55 3.97 -8.69 8.20
N ASP A 56 4.56 -8.11 9.25
CA ASP A 56 4.35 -8.58 10.61
C ASP A 56 3.07 -7.94 11.14
N ILE A 57 2.05 -8.76 11.39
CA ILE A 57 0.78 -8.36 11.99
C ILE A 57 0.67 -8.97 13.38
N SER A 58 -0.07 -8.34 14.27
CA SER A 58 -0.38 -8.87 15.59
C SER A 58 -1.89 -9.07 15.73
N ILE A 59 -2.32 -10.22 16.23
CA ILE A 59 -3.73 -10.60 16.30
C ILE A 59 -4.09 -11.14 17.68
N GLY A 60 -5.30 -10.82 18.12
CA GLY A 60 -5.91 -11.35 19.33
C GLY A 60 -5.51 -10.65 20.64
N THR A 61 -6.04 -11.15 21.73
CA THR A 61 -5.76 -10.66 23.08
C THR A 61 -5.53 -11.87 24.00
N PRO A 62 -4.30 -12.14 24.49
CA PRO A 62 -3.07 -11.38 24.22
C PRO A 62 -2.59 -11.45 22.77
N LEU A 63 -1.77 -10.48 22.37
CA LEU A 63 -1.29 -10.36 21.00
C LEU A 63 -0.41 -11.53 20.57
N GLN A 64 -0.72 -12.14 19.44
CA GLN A 64 0.08 -13.15 18.77
C GLN A 64 0.63 -12.58 17.46
N LYS A 65 1.95 -12.68 17.26
CA LYS A 65 2.63 -12.18 16.06
C LYS A 65 2.51 -13.18 14.93
N ILE A 66 2.02 -12.72 13.80
CA ILE A 66 1.82 -13.51 12.58
C ILE A 66 2.54 -12.82 11.42
N LYS A 67 3.24 -13.60 10.62
CA LYS A 67 3.79 -13.14 9.35
C LYS A 67 2.77 -13.37 8.25
N ALA A 68 2.28 -12.29 7.64
CA ALA A 68 1.30 -12.34 6.56
C ALA A 68 1.96 -11.98 5.22
N LYS A 69 1.83 -12.86 4.23
CA LYS A 69 2.29 -12.63 2.86
C LYS A 69 1.33 -11.68 2.14
N LEU A 70 1.85 -10.72 1.37
CA LEU A 70 1.07 -9.89 0.45
C LEU A 70 1.05 -10.54 -0.93
N ALA A 71 -0.12 -10.75 -1.53
CA ALA A 71 -0.24 -11.41 -2.82
C ALA A 71 -1.28 -10.77 -3.73
N LEU A 72 -0.86 -10.31 -4.92
CA LEU A 72 -1.75 -9.84 -5.97
C LEU A 72 -2.47 -10.98 -6.71
N THR A 73 -2.02 -12.22 -6.55
CA THR A 73 -2.61 -13.40 -7.20
C THR A 73 -3.72 -14.05 -6.38
N GLU A 74 -3.86 -13.67 -5.11
CA GLU A 74 -4.84 -14.23 -4.16
C GLU A 74 -5.90 -13.20 -3.82
N TYR A 75 -7.14 -13.64 -3.61
CA TYR A 75 -8.27 -12.75 -3.33
C TYR A 75 -8.82 -12.83 -1.90
N VAL A 76 -8.34 -13.77 -1.09
CA VAL A 76 -8.80 -13.95 0.30
C VAL A 76 -7.81 -13.40 1.31
N PHE A 77 -8.33 -12.93 2.44
CA PHE A 77 -7.57 -12.64 3.64
C PHE A 77 -7.73 -13.82 4.61
N TYR A 78 -6.62 -14.50 4.94
CA TYR A 78 -6.65 -15.58 5.89
C TYR A 78 -5.50 -15.54 6.89
N ILE A 79 -5.72 -16.17 8.05
CA ILE A 79 -4.76 -16.45 9.10
C ILE A 79 -4.71 -17.97 9.31
N GLY A 80 -3.53 -18.56 9.32
CA GLY A 80 -3.35 -19.98 9.57
C GLY A 80 -3.59 -20.32 11.03
N GLY A 81 -4.61 -21.12 11.31
CA GLY A 81 -4.91 -21.61 12.65
C GLY A 81 -3.95 -22.71 13.13
N LYS A 82 -4.14 -23.20 14.34
CA LYS A 82 -3.28 -24.23 14.97
C LYS A 82 -3.15 -25.50 14.12
N ASP A 83 -4.20 -25.88 13.39
CA ASP A 83 -4.25 -27.11 12.60
C ASP A 83 -3.72 -26.92 11.16
N SER A 84 -3.37 -25.68 10.77
CA SER A 84 -2.84 -25.36 9.44
C SER A 84 -1.42 -25.90 9.24
N LEU A 85 -0.96 -25.93 7.98
CA LEU A 85 0.42 -26.26 7.61
C LEU A 85 1.37 -25.06 7.63
N CYS A 86 0.88 -23.86 7.97
CA CYS A 86 1.67 -22.63 8.06
C CYS A 86 2.79 -22.73 9.10
N GLN A 87 3.88 -21.99 8.87
CA GLN A 87 5.02 -21.98 9.80
C GLN A 87 4.71 -21.17 11.07
N ASN A 88 3.97 -20.08 10.95
CA ASN A 88 3.68 -19.13 12.02
C ASN A 88 2.15 -19.10 12.24
N LYS A 89 1.69 -19.80 13.28
CA LYS A 89 0.28 -20.12 13.49
C LYS A 89 -0.37 -19.23 14.52
N PHE A 90 -1.61 -18.87 14.29
CA PHE A 90 -2.49 -18.29 15.29
C PHE A 90 -3.15 -19.40 16.13
N ILE A 91 -3.09 -19.24 17.43
CA ILE A 91 -3.73 -20.15 18.40
C ILE A 91 -5.02 -19.48 18.88
N GLU A 92 -6.12 -19.78 18.21
CA GLU A 92 -7.42 -19.17 18.44
C GLU A 92 -7.94 -19.32 19.88
N GLY A 93 -7.68 -20.48 20.51
CA GLY A 93 -8.05 -20.74 21.90
C GLY A 93 -7.26 -19.95 22.94
N SER A 94 -6.24 -19.19 22.52
CA SER A 94 -5.45 -18.31 23.38
C SER A 94 -5.80 -16.83 23.22
N SER A 95 -6.86 -16.50 22.46
CA SER A 95 -7.33 -15.13 22.29
C SER A 95 -8.69 -14.93 22.92
N ASP A 96 -8.80 -13.98 23.85
CA ASP A 96 -10.05 -13.61 24.53
C ASP A 96 -11.02 -12.85 23.61
N THR A 97 -10.52 -12.30 22.50
CA THR A 97 -11.29 -11.51 21.53
C THR A 97 -11.67 -12.29 20.27
N TYR A 98 -11.19 -13.53 20.15
CA TYR A 98 -11.50 -14.38 19.00
C TYR A 98 -12.97 -14.79 18.95
N THR A 99 -13.57 -14.68 17.77
CA THR A 99 -14.93 -15.15 17.52
C THR A 99 -14.98 -15.98 16.24
N LYS A 100 -15.48 -17.21 16.34
CA LYS A 100 -15.82 -18.03 15.17
C LYS A 100 -17.20 -17.63 14.65
N LEU A 101 -17.28 -17.25 13.37
CA LEU A 101 -18.51 -16.70 12.75
C LEU A 101 -19.26 -17.70 11.87
N SER A 102 -18.62 -18.76 11.39
CA SER A 102 -19.25 -19.72 10.48
C SER A 102 -18.82 -21.16 10.70
N ASP A 103 -19.54 -22.07 10.03
CA ASP A 103 -19.07 -23.44 9.80
C ASP A 103 -17.91 -23.49 8.81
N LEU A 104 -17.39 -24.69 8.56
CA LEU A 104 -16.28 -24.94 7.66
C LEU A 104 -16.62 -24.52 6.22
N ILE A 105 -15.70 -23.76 5.61
CA ILE A 105 -15.81 -23.27 4.25
C ILE A 105 -14.70 -23.89 3.42
N TYR A 106 -15.03 -24.34 2.22
CA TYR A 106 -14.08 -24.87 1.25
C TYR A 106 -13.77 -23.82 0.17
N PHE A 107 -12.50 -23.67 -0.15
CA PHE A 107 -11.98 -22.71 -1.13
C PHE A 107 -11.38 -23.45 -2.32
N TYR A 108 -11.59 -22.89 -3.51
CA TYR A 108 -11.02 -23.36 -4.76
C TYR A 108 -10.15 -22.27 -5.38
N ALA A 109 -9.08 -22.66 -6.04
CA ALA A 109 -8.16 -21.77 -6.72
C ALA A 109 -7.46 -20.72 -5.81
N THR A 110 -7.16 -21.10 -4.56
CA THR A 110 -6.38 -20.29 -3.61
C THR A 110 -5.37 -21.15 -2.88
N SER A 111 -4.46 -20.52 -2.14
CA SER A 111 -3.48 -21.23 -1.28
C SER A 111 -4.08 -21.77 0.03
N ILE A 112 -5.35 -21.49 0.31
CA ILE A 112 -6.14 -22.08 1.40
C ILE A 112 -7.16 -23.06 0.79
N ARG A 113 -7.35 -24.19 1.43
CA ARG A 113 -8.30 -25.23 0.98
C ARG A 113 -9.59 -25.20 1.80
N GLU A 114 -9.47 -24.99 3.09
CA GLU A 114 -10.62 -24.93 4.01
C GLU A 114 -10.30 -24.09 5.24
N GLY A 115 -11.34 -23.54 5.86
CA GLY A 115 -11.22 -22.72 7.06
C GLY A 115 -12.56 -22.25 7.58
N TYR A 116 -12.54 -21.49 8.66
CA TYR A 116 -13.74 -20.91 9.28
C TYR A 116 -13.73 -19.39 9.10
N SER A 117 -14.89 -18.80 8.83
CA SER A 117 -15.02 -17.35 8.99
C SER A 117 -14.88 -16.99 10.46
N SER A 118 -14.05 -16.06 10.74
CA SER A 118 -13.63 -15.67 12.09
C SER A 118 -13.47 -14.17 12.19
N SER A 119 -13.46 -13.63 13.41
CA SER A 119 -13.17 -12.24 13.71
C SER A 119 -12.25 -12.13 14.92
N ASP A 120 -11.35 -11.18 14.89
CA ASP A 120 -10.50 -10.81 16.03
C ASP A 120 -9.96 -9.39 15.86
N ILE A 121 -9.28 -8.88 16.87
CA ILE A 121 -8.58 -7.60 16.84
C ILE A 121 -7.22 -7.79 16.15
N ILE A 122 -6.93 -6.97 15.14
CA ILE A 122 -5.68 -7.02 14.37
C ILE A 122 -4.98 -5.66 14.42
N PHE A 123 -3.66 -5.69 14.58
CA PHE A 123 -2.75 -4.56 14.43
C PHE A 123 -1.87 -4.81 13.22
N PHE A 124 -1.93 -3.92 12.25
CA PHE A 124 -1.09 -3.97 11.04
C PHE A 124 0.25 -3.25 11.20
N ASP A 125 0.36 -2.38 12.19
CA ASP A 125 1.59 -1.72 12.61
C ASP A 125 1.56 -1.56 14.13
N GLU A 126 2.48 -2.24 14.82
CA GLU A 126 2.60 -2.15 16.29
C GLU A 126 2.94 -0.73 16.77
N LYS A 127 3.58 0.08 15.93
CA LYS A 127 3.96 1.45 16.28
C LYS A 127 2.76 2.40 16.27
N SER A 128 1.80 2.17 15.40
CA SER A 128 0.59 3.00 15.31
C SER A 128 -0.36 2.81 16.49
N LYS A 129 -0.27 1.64 17.17
CA LYS A 129 -1.21 1.19 18.22
C LYS A 129 -2.68 1.19 17.76
N GLU A 130 -2.91 1.32 16.46
CA GLU A 130 -4.24 1.32 15.89
C GLU A 130 -4.74 -0.12 15.74
N GLN A 131 -5.73 -0.47 16.54
CA GLN A 131 -6.38 -1.78 16.49
C GLN A 131 -7.61 -1.73 15.59
N LYS A 132 -7.80 -2.79 14.80
CA LYS A 132 -8.97 -2.94 13.95
C LYS A 132 -9.61 -4.30 14.18
N GLU A 133 -10.91 -4.32 14.46
CA GLU A 133 -11.67 -5.57 14.46
C GLU A 133 -11.86 -6.02 13.01
N MET A 134 -11.31 -7.17 12.65
CA MET A 134 -11.29 -7.67 11.28
C MET A 134 -11.89 -9.06 11.18
N ASN A 135 -12.67 -9.27 10.11
CA ASN A 135 -13.06 -10.61 9.69
C ASN A 135 -11.94 -11.21 8.83
N PHE A 136 -11.71 -12.50 8.98
CA PHE A 136 -10.72 -13.27 8.19
C PHE A 136 -11.15 -14.73 8.10
N ILE A 137 -10.49 -15.49 7.26
CA ILE A 137 -10.59 -16.95 7.29
C ILE A 137 -9.53 -17.51 8.23
N LEU A 138 -9.96 -18.24 9.26
CA LEU A 138 -9.05 -19.07 10.03
C LEU A 138 -8.79 -20.36 9.25
N GLY A 139 -7.65 -20.45 8.59
CA GLY A 139 -7.27 -21.57 7.74
C GLY A 139 -6.91 -22.81 8.57
N THR A 140 -7.55 -23.94 8.27
CA THR A 140 -7.25 -25.23 8.88
C THR A 140 -6.45 -26.13 7.95
N ASN A 141 -6.61 -25.93 6.63
CA ASN A 141 -5.86 -26.65 5.61
C ASN A 141 -5.30 -25.62 4.61
N THR A 142 -3.98 -25.44 4.63
CA THR A 142 -3.25 -24.44 3.84
C THR A 142 -2.02 -25.07 3.20
N ASP A 143 -1.46 -24.41 2.19
CA ASP A 143 -0.20 -24.83 1.61
C ASP A 143 0.97 -24.65 2.60
N LYS A 144 1.93 -25.58 2.61
CA LYS A 144 3.12 -25.53 3.48
C LYS A 144 4.03 -24.32 3.24
N SER A 145 3.93 -23.71 2.05
CA SER A 145 4.72 -22.53 1.67
C SER A 145 4.27 -21.24 2.34
N ASN A 146 3.14 -21.27 3.07
CA ASN A 146 2.56 -20.06 3.67
C ASN A 146 3.21 -19.71 5.00
N GLU A 147 3.44 -18.40 5.21
CA GLU A 147 4.16 -17.89 6.39
C GLU A 147 3.33 -17.99 7.69
N GLY A 148 2.08 -17.73 7.67
CA GLY A 148 1.20 -17.72 8.84
C GLY A 148 -0.11 -17.03 8.55
N GLY A 149 -0.10 -16.14 7.55
CA GLY A 149 -1.26 -15.47 7.03
C GLY A 149 -1.03 -15.00 5.60
N LEU A 150 -2.11 -14.53 4.98
CA LEU A 150 -2.07 -13.99 3.63
C LEU A 150 -3.05 -12.83 3.51
N ILE A 151 -2.55 -11.72 2.98
CA ILE A 151 -3.34 -10.57 2.57
C ILE A 151 -3.49 -10.65 1.05
N GLY A 152 -4.64 -11.17 0.60
CA GLY A 152 -4.97 -11.28 -0.81
C GLY A 152 -5.49 -9.96 -1.36
N LEU A 153 -4.89 -9.52 -2.47
CA LEU A 153 -5.14 -8.22 -3.12
C LEU A 153 -5.69 -8.38 -4.53
N ASN A 154 -6.01 -9.62 -4.96
CA ASN A 154 -6.55 -9.85 -6.30
C ASN A 154 -8.01 -9.37 -6.42
N ILE A 155 -8.42 -9.15 -7.66
CA ILE A 155 -9.81 -8.81 -8.01
C ILE A 155 -10.67 -10.06 -7.88
N GLN A 156 -11.90 -9.86 -7.45
CA GLN A 156 -12.91 -10.91 -7.48
C GLN A 156 -13.71 -10.85 -8.78
N ASP A 157 -13.86 -11.99 -9.42
CA ASP A 157 -14.77 -12.22 -10.54
C ASP A 157 -16.14 -12.75 -10.06
N ASP A 158 -17.04 -13.05 -10.98
CA ASP A 158 -18.35 -13.55 -10.63
C ASP A 158 -18.31 -14.92 -9.96
N ASP A 159 -17.36 -15.79 -10.31
CA ASP A 159 -17.18 -17.11 -9.71
C ASP A 159 -16.64 -17.02 -8.27
N THR A 160 -15.83 -16.02 -7.98
CA THR A 160 -15.25 -15.79 -6.66
C THR A 160 -16.05 -14.81 -5.79
N LYS A 161 -17.10 -14.18 -6.32
CA LYS A 161 -17.95 -13.20 -5.62
C LYS A 161 -18.55 -13.72 -4.33
N LYS A 162 -18.84 -15.03 -4.25
CA LYS A 162 -19.27 -15.69 -3.01
C LYS A 162 -18.28 -15.54 -1.84
N TYR A 163 -17.03 -15.23 -2.13
CA TYR A 163 -15.97 -14.97 -1.14
C TYR A 163 -15.71 -13.48 -0.89
N GLU A 164 -16.57 -12.58 -1.37
CA GLU A 164 -16.44 -11.12 -1.25
C GLU A 164 -16.23 -10.66 0.20
N ASN A 165 -16.87 -11.33 1.16
CA ASN A 165 -16.75 -11.04 2.58
C ASN A 165 -15.38 -11.42 3.17
N TYR A 166 -14.53 -12.08 2.40
CA TYR A 166 -13.18 -12.52 2.78
C TYR A 166 -12.07 -11.82 1.98
N ASN A 167 -12.45 -10.92 1.06
CA ASN A 167 -11.50 -10.06 0.38
C ASN A 167 -11.04 -8.94 1.32
N PHE A 168 -9.74 -8.75 1.45
CA PHE A 168 -9.15 -7.85 2.42
C PHE A 168 -9.62 -6.40 2.25
N ILE A 169 -9.59 -5.88 1.02
CA ILE A 169 -10.00 -4.50 0.72
C ILE A 169 -11.50 -4.30 0.97
N ASN A 170 -12.33 -5.27 0.59
CA ASN A 170 -13.77 -5.24 0.85
C ASN A 170 -14.10 -5.23 2.35
N ILE A 171 -13.37 -6.03 3.15
CA ILE A 171 -13.53 -6.04 4.61
C ILE A 171 -13.22 -4.65 5.19
N LEU A 172 -12.09 -4.05 4.81
CA LEU A 172 -11.71 -2.71 5.26
C LEU A 172 -12.77 -1.66 4.89
N LYS A 173 -13.28 -1.72 3.66
CA LYS A 173 -14.32 -0.78 3.18
C LYS A 173 -15.64 -0.96 3.92
N LYS A 174 -16.11 -2.20 4.09
CA LYS A 174 -17.37 -2.52 4.81
C LYS A 174 -17.31 -2.12 6.29
N LYS A 175 -16.15 -2.20 6.92
CA LYS A 175 -15.92 -1.76 8.31
C LYS A 175 -15.69 -0.24 8.42
N GLY A 176 -15.62 0.50 7.32
CA GLY A 176 -15.39 1.95 7.31
C GLY A 176 -13.95 2.36 7.67
N TYR A 177 -12.98 1.45 7.52
CA TYR A 177 -11.58 1.72 7.82
C TYR A 177 -10.82 2.39 6.67
N ILE A 178 -11.39 2.40 5.48
CA ILE A 178 -10.86 3.07 4.29
C ILE A 178 -12.00 3.79 3.55
N LYS A 179 -11.62 4.89 2.87
CA LYS A 179 -12.55 5.69 2.10
C LYS A 179 -12.87 5.08 0.74
N ASP A 180 -11.85 4.62 0.02
CA ASP A 180 -11.96 4.15 -1.35
C ASP A 180 -11.21 2.83 -1.56
N PHE A 181 -11.48 2.13 -2.68
CA PHE A 181 -10.89 0.83 -3.01
C PHE A 181 -9.50 0.92 -3.64
N TYR A 182 -8.82 2.06 -3.52
CA TYR A 182 -7.46 2.24 -4.03
C TYR A 182 -6.43 1.60 -3.11
N PHE A 183 -5.41 0.99 -3.71
CA PHE A 183 -4.21 0.62 -3.00
C PHE A 183 -2.96 0.78 -3.87
N THR A 184 -1.83 0.98 -3.22
CA THR A 184 -0.51 1.14 -3.83
C THR A 184 0.51 0.32 -3.06
N ILE A 185 1.40 -0.39 -3.78
CA ILE A 185 2.56 -1.08 -3.21
C ILE A 185 3.76 -0.19 -3.46
N LYS A 186 4.25 0.47 -2.42
CA LYS A 186 5.35 1.43 -2.50
C LYS A 186 6.59 0.88 -1.81
N TYR A 187 7.67 0.67 -2.57
CA TYR A 187 8.97 0.37 -1.99
C TYR A 187 9.63 1.65 -1.44
N ASN A 188 10.12 1.59 -0.21
CA ASN A 188 10.88 2.66 0.43
C ASN A 188 12.39 2.50 0.20
N ASN A 189 12.83 1.25 0.03
CA ASN A 189 14.19 0.85 -0.28
C ASN A 189 14.19 -0.53 -0.95
N GLU A 190 15.38 -1.10 -1.20
CA GLU A 190 15.53 -2.41 -1.84
C GLU A 190 14.76 -3.56 -1.16
N ASN A 191 14.46 -3.43 0.12
CA ASN A 191 14.06 -4.57 0.96
C ASN A 191 12.76 -4.37 1.74
N SER A 192 12.21 -3.16 1.71
CA SER A 192 11.00 -2.84 2.48
C SER A 192 10.16 -1.76 1.82
N GLY A 193 8.92 -1.69 2.22
CA GLY A 193 7.96 -0.73 1.72
C GLY A 193 6.67 -0.69 2.53
N ASN A 194 5.65 -0.10 1.94
CA ASN A 194 4.31 -0.03 2.51
C ASN A 194 3.26 -0.38 1.46
N LEU A 195 2.29 -1.19 1.86
CA LEU A 195 1.01 -1.30 1.20
C LEU A 195 0.12 -0.18 1.75
N ILE A 196 -0.23 0.78 0.92
CA ILE A 196 -1.05 1.95 1.28
C ILE A 196 -2.43 1.76 0.67
N ILE A 197 -3.48 1.84 1.47
CA ILE A 197 -4.86 1.50 1.08
C ILE A 197 -5.79 2.62 1.48
N GLY A 198 -6.77 2.95 0.64
CA GLY A 198 -7.91 3.80 0.99
C GLY A 198 -8.08 5.05 0.16
N ASP A 199 -7.05 5.58 -0.48
CA ASP A 199 -7.17 6.78 -1.33
C ASP A 199 -6.06 6.86 -2.38
N LEU A 200 -6.22 7.79 -3.31
CA LEU A 200 -5.22 8.11 -4.34
C LEU A 200 -4.02 8.84 -3.72
N PRO A 201 -2.78 8.52 -4.13
CA PRO A 201 -1.56 9.14 -3.62
C PRO A 201 -1.59 10.67 -3.56
N HIS A 202 -2.15 11.35 -4.55
CA HIS A 202 -2.19 12.83 -4.57
C HIS A 202 -3.12 13.46 -3.51
N ASN A 203 -3.95 12.67 -2.83
CA ASN A 203 -4.81 13.17 -1.76
C ASN A 203 -4.10 13.21 -0.40
N TYR A 204 -3.00 12.45 -0.24
CA TYR A 204 -2.28 12.36 1.03
C TYR A 204 -0.77 12.64 0.94
N ASN A 205 -0.22 12.76 -0.27
CA ASN A 205 1.20 12.99 -0.50
C ASN A 205 1.42 14.03 -1.61
N GLU A 206 1.95 15.20 -1.24
CA GLU A 206 2.15 16.37 -2.10
C GLU A 206 3.13 16.14 -3.26
N ALA A 207 3.96 15.09 -3.19
CA ALA A 207 4.82 14.73 -4.29
C ALA A 207 4.06 14.24 -5.52
N TYR A 208 2.84 13.76 -5.32
CA TYR A 208 1.97 13.32 -6.39
C TYR A 208 1.00 14.43 -6.79
N ASN A 209 0.85 14.66 -8.10
CA ASN A 209 -0.09 15.64 -8.63
C ASN A 209 -1.12 14.93 -9.52
N SER A 210 -2.41 15.19 -9.27
CA SER A 210 -3.53 14.55 -9.97
C SER A 210 -3.47 14.72 -11.49
N LYS A 211 -2.90 15.82 -11.99
CA LYS A 211 -2.77 16.06 -13.44
C LYS A 211 -1.86 15.05 -14.15
N TYR A 212 -0.95 14.38 -13.40
CA TYR A 212 -0.04 13.36 -13.93
C TYR A 212 -0.55 11.95 -13.68
N PHE A 213 -1.70 11.78 -13.04
CA PHE A 213 -2.32 10.48 -12.84
C PHE A 213 -2.98 10.02 -14.15
N LYS A 214 -2.61 8.84 -14.60
CA LYS A 214 -3.24 8.14 -15.71
C LYS A 214 -3.65 6.76 -15.25
N ASP A 215 -4.81 6.29 -15.67
CA ASP A 215 -5.29 4.94 -15.38
C ASP A 215 -5.97 4.30 -16.59
N MET A 216 -6.08 2.97 -16.58
CA MET A 216 -6.76 2.20 -17.60
C MET A 216 -7.48 1.00 -16.98
N TYR A 217 -8.47 0.47 -17.70
CA TYR A 217 -9.09 -0.79 -17.32
C TYR A 217 -8.14 -1.95 -17.46
N ILE A 218 -8.26 -2.92 -16.54
CA ILE A 218 -7.59 -4.21 -16.71
C ILE A 218 -8.09 -4.92 -17.97
N SER A 219 -7.29 -5.79 -18.50
CA SER A 219 -7.69 -6.67 -19.61
C SER A 219 -8.41 -7.90 -19.08
N MET A 220 -9.51 -8.28 -19.73
CA MET A 220 -10.14 -9.58 -19.49
C MET A 220 -9.47 -10.62 -20.39
N PHE A 221 -8.87 -11.63 -19.79
CA PHE A 221 -8.30 -12.76 -20.51
C PHE A 221 -8.93 -14.07 -20.02
N THR A 222 -9.42 -14.88 -20.95
CA THR A 222 -10.03 -16.22 -20.68
C THR A 222 -11.08 -16.26 -19.57
N GLY A 223 -11.78 -15.16 -19.33
CA GLY A 223 -12.84 -15.10 -18.29
C GLY A 223 -12.33 -14.95 -16.86
N VAL A 224 -11.02 -14.95 -16.64
CA VAL A 224 -10.42 -14.75 -15.30
C VAL A 224 -10.04 -13.30 -15.12
N LEU A 225 -10.55 -12.67 -14.08
CA LEU A 225 -10.17 -11.31 -13.67
C LEU A 225 -8.92 -11.38 -12.81
N THR A 226 -7.84 -10.81 -13.31
CA THR A 226 -6.59 -10.62 -12.58
C THR A 226 -6.02 -9.24 -12.89
N TRP A 227 -5.00 -8.81 -12.13
CA TRP A 227 -4.29 -7.57 -12.41
C TRP A 227 -3.43 -7.71 -13.65
N ASN A 228 -4.05 -7.55 -14.82
CA ASN A 228 -3.38 -7.62 -16.12
C ASN A 228 -3.72 -6.45 -17.03
N ILE A 229 -2.85 -6.18 -17.99
CA ILE A 229 -2.96 -5.10 -18.96
C ILE A 229 -2.57 -5.59 -20.35
N ASN A 230 -3.09 -4.93 -21.38
CA ASN A 230 -2.61 -5.12 -22.74
C ASN A 230 -1.35 -4.30 -22.96
N LEU A 231 -0.34 -4.93 -23.54
CA LEU A 231 0.89 -4.28 -23.97
C LEU A 231 0.82 -4.06 -25.48
N ASP A 232 1.15 -2.86 -25.94
CA ASP A 232 1.10 -2.54 -27.37
C ASP A 232 2.45 -2.77 -28.07
N SER A 233 3.55 -2.55 -27.37
CA SER A 233 4.88 -2.90 -27.87
C SER A 233 5.92 -3.08 -26.77
N ILE A 234 6.91 -3.94 -27.05
CA ILE A 234 8.12 -4.14 -26.24
C ILE A 234 9.30 -3.98 -27.19
N TYR A 235 10.28 -3.14 -26.83
CA TYR A 235 11.45 -2.91 -27.65
C TYR A 235 12.68 -2.53 -26.82
N VAL A 236 13.85 -2.69 -27.41
CA VAL A 236 15.15 -2.35 -26.84
C VAL A 236 15.77 -1.22 -27.65
N SER A 237 16.24 -0.16 -26.99
CA SER A 237 16.80 0.99 -27.69
C SER A 237 17.75 1.78 -26.78
N ASP A 238 18.55 2.64 -27.39
CA ASP A 238 19.35 3.65 -26.69
C ASP A 238 18.49 4.86 -26.29
N ASN A 239 17.31 5.04 -26.89
CA ASN A 239 16.37 6.11 -26.55
C ASN A 239 14.92 5.69 -26.79
N SER A 240 14.00 6.38 -26.13
CA SER A 240 12.56 6.11 -26.19
C SER A 240 11.87 6.37 -27.54
N THR A 241 12.56 7.03 -28.47
CA THR A 241 11.99 7.51 -29.78
C THR A 241 12.26 6.57 -30.94
N SER A 242 12.93 5.44 -30.71
CA SER A 242 13.27 4.50 -31.80
C SER A 242 12.02 3.81 -32.34
N GLU A 243 11.60 4.20 -33.54
CA GLU A 243 10.43 3.64 -34.23
C GLU A 243 10.67 2.22 -34.78
N ASN A 244 11.89 1.73 -34.81
CA ASN A 244 12.30 0.66 -35.73
C ASN A 244 12.27 -0.75 -35.17
N LYS A 245 11.87 -0.99 -33.92
CA LYS A 245 11.87 -2.35 -33.34
C LYS A 245 10.64 -2.62 -32.46
N LYS A 246 9.48 -2.17 -32.90
CA LYS A 246 8.23 -2.48 -32.22
C LYS A 246 7.79 -3.89 -32.59
N ILE A 247 7.58 -4.74 -31.61
CA ILE A 247 6.81 -5.96 -31.79
C ILE A 247 5.36 -5.52 -31.90
N VAL A 248 4.84 -5.45 -33.12
CA VAL A 248 3.50 -4.94 -33.42
C VAL A 248 2.68 -6.08 -34.01
N GLY A 249 1.44 -6.19 -33.61
CA GLY A 249 0.43 -7.00 -34.28
C GLY A 249 -0.09 -8.20 -33.55
N GLU A 250 0.43 -8.52 -32.35
CA GLU A 250 -0.04 -9.64 -31.54
C GLU A 250 -0.60 -9.15 -30.19
N LYS A 251 -1.56 -9.89 -29.64
CA LYS A 251 -2.09 -9.59 -28.30
C LYS A 251 -1.06 -10.01 -27.26
N ILE A 252 -0.43 -9.03 -26.59
CA ILE A 252 0.51 -9.25 -25.52
C ILE A 252 -0.16 -8.82 -24.22
N TYR A 253 -0.12 -9.67 -23.21
CA TYR A 253 -0.69 -9.39 -21.89
C TYR A 253 0.42 -9.30 -20.85
N GLY A 254 0.29 -8.38 -19.92
CA GLY A 254 1.18 -8.22 -18.77
C GLY A 254 0.45 -8.46 -17.45
N TYR A 255 0.88 -9.48 -16.70
CA TYR A 255 0.38 -9.79 -15.37
C TYR A 255 1.24 -9.14 -14.30
N PHE A 256 0.60 -8.56 -13.27
CA PHE A 256 1.31 -8.07 -12.10
C PHE A 256 1.30 -9.12 -10.99
N LYS A 257 2.51 -9.45 -10.50
CA LYS A 257 2.69 -10.49 -9.47
C LYS A 257 3.72 -10.04 -8.43
N THR A 258 3.26 -9.77 -7.22
CA THR A 258 4.12 -9.36 -6.09
C THR A 258 5.08 -10.46 -5.62
N GLU A 259 4.75 -11.71 -5.92
CA GLU A 259 5.53 -12.88 -5.53
C GLU A 259 6.62 -13.24 -6.54
N SER A 260 6.80 -12.46 -7.58
CA SER A 260 7.85 -12.62 -8.57
C SER A 260 9.00 -11.64 -8.34
N GLY A 261 10.21 -12.13 -8.21
CA GLY A 261 11.43 -11.31 -8.15
C GLY A 261 11.94 -10.87 -9.52
N ILE A 262 11.26 -11.28 -10.60
CA ILE A 262 11.72 -11.13 -11.98
C ILE A 262 10.61 -10.61 -12.89
N ILE A 263 10.99 -10.24 -14.08
CA ILE A 263 10.11 -10.12 -15.24
C ILE A 263 10.20 -11.43 -16.02
N LEU A 264 9.06 -12.10 -16.25
CA LEU A 264 9.01 -13.33 -17.04
C LEU A 264 8.40 -13.04 -18.39
N GLY A 265 9.13 -13.29 -19.45
CA GLY A 265 8.68 -13.21 -20.84
C GLY A 265 8.51 -14.58 -21.48
N THR A 266 7.99 -14.61 -22.71
CA THR A 266 7.89 -15.84 -23.48
C THR A 266 9.19 -16.10 -24.26
N GLU A 267 9.48 -17.36 -24.56
CA GLU A 267 10.70 -17.75 -25.29
C GLU A 267 10.79 -17.09 -26.65
N ARG A 268 9.67 -16.85 -27.33
CA ARG A 268 9.61 -16.16 -28.61
C ARG A 268 10.32 -14.80 -28.61
N TYR A 269 10.24 -14.07 -27.49
CA TYR A 269 10.90 -12.77 -27.35
C TYR A 269 12.37 -12.88 -26.92
N LYS A 270 12.82 -14.07 -26.51
CA LYS A 270 14.19 -14.28 -26.03
C LYS A 270 15.24 -13.84 -27.05
N GLN A 271 15.18 -14.38 -28.28
CA GLN A 271 16.17 -14.06 -29.27
C GLN A 271 16.18 -12.58 -29.66
N PHE A 272 15.01 -11.99 -29.78
CA PHE A 272 14.85 -10.55 -30.06
C PHE A 272 15.47 -9.67 -28.99
N LEU A 273 15.17 -9.94 -27.72
CA LEU A 273 15.73 -9.15 -26.63
C LEU A 273 17.23 -9.39 -26.45
N LEU A 274 17.68 -10.65 -26.54
CA LEU A 274 19.08 -10.99 -26.32
C LEU A 274 20.00 -10.42 -27.40
N SER A 275 19.58 -10.37 -28.67
CA SER A 275 20.37 -9.79 -29.76
C SER A 275 20.76 -8.33 -29.46
N ASP A 276 19.86 -7.58 -28.85
CA ASP A 276 20.09 -6.17 -28.51
C ASP A 276 20.75 -5.95 -27.13
N PHE A 277 20.52 -6.88 -26.17
CA PHE A 277 21.06 -6.74 -24.82
C PHE A 277 22.42 -7.40 -24.62
N MET A 278 22.58 -8.68 -24.98
CA MET A 278 23.65 -9.50 -24.44
C MET A 278 24.38 -10.35 -25.45
N GLU A 279 23.93 -10.49 -26.71
CA GLU A 279 24.51 -11.44 -27.68
C GLU A 279 26.02 -11.28 -27.81
N GLU A 280 26.51 -10.08 -28.01
CA GLU A 280 27.95 -9.79 -28.09
C GLU A 280 28.72 -10.25 -26.86
N ARG A 281 28.13 -10.06 -25.65
CA ARG A 281 28.74 -10.43 -24.37
C ARG A 281 28.73 -11.94 -24.13
N ILE A 282 27.69 -12.62 -24.63
CA ILE A 282 27.59 -14.09 -24.59
C ILE A 282 28.68 -14.66 -25.49
N ILE A 283 28.81 -14.16 -26.73
CA ILE A 283 29.85 -14.59 -27.67
C ILE A 283 31.25 -14.38 -27.09
N LYS A 284 31.47 -13.30 -26.35
CA LYS A 284 32.77 -13.02 -25.69
C LYS A 284 33.00 -13.79 -24.38
N GLY A 285 32.07 -14.66 -23.97
CA GLY A 285 32.16 -15.42 -22.71
C GLY A 285 32.11 -14.55 -21.44
N GLN A 286 31.46 -13.41 -21.54
CA GLN A 286 31.27 -12.45 -20.43
C GLN A 286 29.95 -12.68 -19.71
N CYS A 287 28.89 -13.09 -20.43
CA CYS A 287 27.59 -13.47 -19.92
C CYS A 287 27.27 -14.92 -20.28
N PHE A 288 26.46 -15.60 -19.48
CA PHE A 288 26.18 -17.03 -19.57
C PHE A 288 24.69 -17.30 -19.44
N GLU A 289 24.21 -18.24 -20.24
CA GLU A 289 22.86 -18.77 -20.11
C GLU A 289 22.79 -19.77 -18.93
N VAL A 290 21.71 -19.74 -18.21
CA VAL A 290 21.36 -20.70 -17.17
C VAL A 290 20.00 -21.29 -17.52
N GLN A 291 20.00 -22.58 -17.83
CA GLN A 291 18.77 -23.29 -18.12
C GLN A 291 18.29 -24.08 -16.92
N SER A 292 17.01 -23.87 -16.55
CA SER A 292 16.27 -24.73 -15.63
C SER A 292 15.20 -25.51 -16.40
N ASN A 293 14.42 -26.35 -15.71
CA ASN A 293 13.40 -27.16 -16.38
C ASN A 293 12.33 -26.32 -17.10
N PHE A 294 12.03 -25.11 -16.59
CA PHE A 294 10.92 -24.29 -17.05
C PHE A 294 11.34 -22.90 -17.54
N TYR A 295 12.60 -22.51 -17.29
CA TYR A 295 13.03 -21.12 -17.52
C TYR A 295 14.45 -21.07 -18.07
N ILE A 296 14.67 -20.09 -18.92
CA ILE A 296 15.98 -19.67 -19.37
C ILE A 296 16.28 -18.31 -18.76
N SER A 297 17.42 -18.18 -18.13
CA SER A 297 17.90 -16.96 -17.48
C SER A 297 19.35 -16.70 -17.84
N TYR A 298 19.90 -15.55 -17.45
CA TYR A 298 21.27 -15.17 -17.79
C TYR A 298 21.95 -14.53 -16.58
N TYR A 299 23.27 -14.66 -16.50
CA TYR A 299 24.09 -13.87 -15.61
C TYR A 299 25.36 -13.40 -16.33
N CYS A 300 25.92 -12.26 -15.89
CA CYS A 300 27.15 -11.71 -16.39
C CYS A 300 28.19 -11.65 -15.26
N LYS A 301 29.45 -11.87 -15.62
CA LYS A 301 30.59 -11.73 -14.69
C LYS A 301 30.67 -10.31 -14.15
N LYS A 302 31.23 -10.14 -12.96
CA LYS A 302 31.37 -8.86 -12.25
C LYS A 302 32.13 -7.79 -13.02
N GLU A 303 33.02 -8.19 -13.95
CA GLU A 303 33.86 -7.28 -14.73
C GLU A 303 33.12 -6.66 -15.92
N VAL A 304 31.89 -7.12 -16.22
CA VAL A 304 31.11 -6.66 -17.37
C VAL A 304 30.56 -5.27 -17.11
N ASP A 305 30.87 -4.34 -18.00
CA ASP A 305 30.31 -3.00 -17.99
C ASP A 305 28.86 -3.02 -18.50
N LEU A 306 27.90 -3.03 -17.55
CA LEU A 306 26.48 -3.02 -17.84
C LEU A 306 25.95 -1.63 -18.24
N THR A 307 26.70 -0.55 -18.01
CA THR A 307 26.25 0.82 -18.35
C THR A 307 26.09 1.06 -19.85
N LYS A 308 26.69 0.19 -20.67
CA LYS A 308 26.60 0.21 -22.12
C LYS A 308 25.44 -0.62 -22.69
N LEU A 309 24.62 -1.19 -21.84
CA LEU A 309 23.41 -1.87 -22.27
C LEU A 309 22.33 -0.85 -22.67
N LYS A 310 21.61 -1.18 -23.72
CA LYS A 310 20.41 -0.42 -24.12
C LYS A 310 19.32 -0.55 -23.04
N ASN A 311 18.31 0.29 -23.10
CA ASN A 311 17.16 0.23 -22.22
C ASN A 311 16.04 -0.62 -22.82
N LEU A 312 15.27 -1.29 -21.96
CA LEU A 312 14.01 -1.94 -22.33
C LEU A 312 12.87 -0.93 -22.21
N TYR A 313 12.03 -0.88 -23.23
CA TYR A 313 10.84 -0.06 -23.27
C TYR A 313 9.60 -0.91 -23.46
N ILE A 314 8.54 -0.59 -22.69
CA ILE A 314 7.23 -1.21 -22.79
C ILE A 314 6.20 -0.09 -22.98
N TYR A 315 5.60 -0.04 -24.17
CA TYR A 315 4.60 0.99 -24.49
C TYR A 315 3.18 0.46 -24.30
N ILE A 316 2.35 1.28 -23.69
CA ILE A 316 0.92 1.02 -23.46
C ILE A 316 0.12 2.19 -24.02
N LYS A 317 -0.58 1.94 -25.12
CA LYS A 317 -1.37 2.95 -25.84
C LYS A 317 -2.49 3.53 -24.98
N ASN A 318 -3.20 2.71 -24.21
CA ASN A 318 -4.31 3.16 -23.37
C ASN A 318 -3.88 4.14 -22.26
N LEU A 319 -2.63 4.06 -21.81
CA LEU A 319 -2.01 5.00 -20.88
C LEU A 319 -1.31 6.14 -21.60
N ASP A 320 -1.06 6.01 -22.92
CA ASP A 320 -0.14 6.86 -23.68
C ASP A 320 1.16 7.06 -22.87
N TYR A 321 1.76 5.93 -22.49
CA TYR A 321 2.94 5.91 -21.63
C TYR A 321 3.90 4.79 -21.99
N THR A 322 5.18 5.11 -21.94
CA THR A 322 6.27 4.15 -22.17
C THR A 322 7.02 3.91 -20.86
N PHE A 323 6.94 2.71 -20.35
CA PHE A 323 7.77 2.25 -19.24
C PHE A 323 9.18 1.99 -19.72
N GLU A 324 10.16 2.52 -19.03
CA GLU A 324 11.58 2.36 -19.33
C GLU A 324 12.25 1.55 -18.21
N PHE A 325 13.11 0.59 -18.60
CA PHE A 325 13.94 -0.16 -17.67
C PHE A 325 15.39 -0.10 -18.13
N THR A 326 16.24 0.38 -17.24
CA THR A 326 17.69 0.45 -17.44
C THR A 326 18.38 -0.79 -16.89
N TYR A 327 19.69 -0.92 -17.12
CA TYR A 327 20.47 -2.02 -16.52
C TYR A 327 20.35 -2.06 -14.99
N LYS A 328 20.17 -0.91 -14.32
CA LYS A 328 20.00 -0.84 -12.86
C LYS A 328 18.70 -1.51 -12.39
N ASP A 329 17.68 -1.49 -13.22
CA ASP A 329 16.37 -2.09 -12.93
C ASP A 329 16.35 -3.57 -13.31
N LEU A 330 17.18 -3.98 -14.28
CA LEU A 330 17.16 -5.29 -14.92
C LEU A 330 18.23 -6.27 -14.44
N PHE A 331 19.13 -5.86 -13.55
CA PHE A 331 20.17 -6.72 -13.01
C PHE A 331 20.20 -6.69 -11.49
N PHE A 332 20.27 -7.87 -10.90
CA PHE A 332 20.55 -8.07 -9.49
C PHE A 332 22.03 -8.41 -9.33
N LYS A 333 22.76 -7.58 -8.58
CA LYS A 333 24.16 -7.86 -8.22
C LYS A 333 24.17 -8.74 -6.96
N ASN A 334 24.76 -9.92 -7.06
CA ASN A 334 24.98 -10.76 -5.88
C ASN A 334 26.32 -10.43 -5.26
N ASP A 335 26.33 -10.02 -4.00
CA ASP A 335 27.55 -9.61 -3.29
C ASP A 335 28.48 -10.78 -2.96
N ASP A 336 27.96 -12.02 -2.85
CA ASP A 336 28.73 -13.21 -2.51
C ASP A 336 29.67 -13.67 -3.64
N ASP A 337 29.19 -13.71 -4.89
CA ASP A 337 29.98 -14.11 -6.06
C ASP A 337 30.37 -12.95 -6.96
N GLY A 338 29.79 -11.77 -6.72
CA GLY A 338 29.99 -10.53 -7.44
C GLY A 338 29.35 -10.48 -8.82
N ASN A 339 28.68 -11.55 -9.27
CA ASN A 339 28.02 -11.61 -10.57
C ASN A 339 26.74 -10.80 -10.63
N ASN A 340 26.34 -10.43 -11.85
CA ASN A 340 25.13 -9.68 -12.13
C ASN A 340 24.12 -10.61 -12.80
N TYR A 341 23.00 -10.86 -12.14
CA TYR A 341 21.94 -11.75 -12.60
C TYR A 341 20.86 -10.95 -13.32
N PHE A 342 20.56 -11.32 -14.57
CA PHE A 342 19.55 -10.65 -15.38
C PHE A 342 18.16 -11.02 -14.89
N LEU A 343 17.33 -10.02 -14.62
CA LEU A 343 16.01 -10.18 -14.03
C LEU A 343 14.89 -10.38 -15.06
N ILE A 344 15.22 -10.59 -16.33
CA ILE A 344 14.26 -11.04 -17.32
C ILE A 344 14.54 -12.52 -17.60
N TYR A 345 13.55 -13.37 -17.31
CA TYR A 345 13.58 -14.80 -17.60
C TYR A 345 12.63 -15.11 -18.74
N PHE A 346 12.87 -16.21 -19.44
CA PHE A 346 12.03 -16.67 -20.54
C PHE A 346 11.49 -18.06 -20.23
N ASN A 347 10.19 -18.24 -20.41
CA ASN A 347 9.53 -19.52 -20.19
C ASN A 347 9.85 -20.45 -21.37
N SER A 348 10.36 -21.66 -21.10
CA SER A 348 10.76 -22.64 -22.10
C SER A 348 9.67 -23.67 -22.46
N GLU A 349 8.52 -23.70 -21.73
CA GLU A 349 7.54 -24.79 -21.86
C GLU A 349 6.21 -24.40 -22.51
N TYR A 350 5.96 -23.12 -22.77
CA TYR A 350 4.71 -22.77 -23.45
C TYR A 350 4.85 -22.89 -24.97
N ASP A 351 4.46 -24.05 -25.48
CA ASP A 351 3.95 -24.18 -26.85
C ASP A 351 2.68 -23.31 -26.92
N GLU A 352 2.82 -22.18 -27.57
CA GLU A 352 1.76 -21.20 -27.76
C GLU A 352 0.70 -21.83 -28.68
N GLU A 353 -0.40 -22.33 -28.14
CA GLU A 353 -1.58 -22.63 -28.94
C GLU A 353 -1.99 -21.37 -29.71
N GLU A 354 -2.13 -21.48 -31.02
CA GLU A 354 -2.53 -20.38 -31.91
C GLU A 354 -3.80 -19.70 -31.32
N GLY A 355 -3.67 -18.42 -30.90
CA GLY A 355 -4.76 -17.62 -30.40
C GLY A 355 -4.79 -17.35 -28.89
N SER A 356 -3.93 -17.97 -28.07
CA SER A 356 -3.89 -17.74 -26.62
C SER A 356 -3.28 -16.40 -26.20
N GLY A 357 -2.52 -15.72 -27.09
CA GLY A 357 -1.79 -14.48 -26.79
C GLY A 357 -0.48 -14.74 -26.02
N PHE A 358 0.35 -13.70 -25.91
CA PHE A 358 1.64 -13.79 -25.25
C PHE A 358 1.57 -13.17 -23.86
N PHE A 359 2.11 -13.89 -22.86
CA PHE A 359 2.04 -13.45 -21.48
C PHE A 359 3.40 -13.04 -20.94
N TRP A 360 3.40 -11.85 -20.33
CA TRP A 360 4.49 -11.36 -19.52
C TRP A 360 4.05 -11.30 -18.07
N THR A 361 4.95 -11.63 -17.15
CA THR A 361 4.72 -11.42 -15.71
C THR A 361 5.63 -10.32 -15.23
N PHE A 362 5.06 -9.29 -14.63
CA PHE A 362 5.77 -8.16 -14.06
C PHE A 362 5.88 -8.32 -12.54
N GLY A 363 7.09 -8.59 -12.08
CA GLY A 363 7.42 -8.75 -10.69
C GLY A 363 8.10 -7.52 -10.07
N GLU A 364 8.95 -7.79 -9.09
CA GLU A 364 9.65 -6.79 -8.29
C GLU A 364 10.32 -5.65 -9.07
N PRO A 365 11.04 -5.90 -10.20
CA PRO A 365 11.67 -4.82 -10.95
C PRO A 365 10.67 -3.73 -11.38
N PHE A 366 9.44 -4.14 -11.69
CA PHE A 366 8.38 -3.21 -12.08
C PHE A 366 7.87 -2.41 -10.87
N PHE A 367 7.56 -3.08 -9.75
CA PHE A 367 7.02 -2.44 -8.55
C PHE A 367 8.03 -1.52 -7.86
N LYS A 368 9.33 -1.82 -7.94
CA LYS A 368 10.37 -0.95 -7.40
C LYS A 368 10.49 0.36 -8.16
N LYS A 369 10.33 0.30 -9.48
CA LYS A 369 10.48 1.48 -10.32
C LYS A 369 9.22 2.32 -10.42
N TYR A 370 8.05 1.67 -10.47
CA TYR A 370 6.77 2.32 -10.72
C TYR A 370 5.80 2.09 -9.57
N ASN A 371 5.33 3.19 -8.98
CA ASN A 371 4.29 3.15 -7.95
C ASN A 371 2.92 2.99 -8.61
N LEU A 372 2.53 1.74 -8.89
CA LEU A 372 1.23 1.44 -9.47
C LEU A 372 0.11 1.63 -8.45
N VAL A 373 -1.00 2.17 -8.93
CA VAL A 373 -2.23 2.35 -8.17
C VAL A 373 -3.28 1.38 -8.69
N PHE A 374 -3.82 0.56 -7.84
CA PHE A 374 -4.84 -0.43 -8.15
C PHE A 374 -6.18 0.02 -7.58
N ASN A 375 -7.26 -0.14 -8.34
CA ASN A 375 -8.62 0.09 -7.87
C ASN A 375 -9.47 -1.15 -8.09
N GLN A 376 -9.86 -1.83 -7.02
CA GLN A 376 -10.63 -3.08 -7.11
C GLN A 376 -12.07 -2.85 -7.58
N ASP A 377 -12.69 -1.74 -7.22
CA ASP A 377 -14.08 -1.45 -7.57
C ASP A 377 -14.23 -1.17 -9.08
N THR A 378 -13.42 -0.24 -9.58
CA THR A 378 -13.46 0.15 -10.99
C THR A 378 -12.66 -0.76 -11.90
N LYS A 379 -11.90 -1.73 -11.34
CA LYS A 379 -11.04 -2.67 -12.08
C LYS A 379 -10.03 -1.92 -12.96
N ARG A 380 -9.32 -0.96 -12.35
CA ARG A 380 -8.35 -0.11 -13.06
C ARG A 380 -6.97 -0.19 -12.42
N ILE A 381 -5.96 -0.01 -13.26
CA ILE A 381 -4.57 0.17 -12.86
C ILE A 381 -4.13 1.54 -13.34
N GLY A 382 -3.50 2.31 -12.47
CA GLY A 382 -2.99 3.63 -12.77
C GLY A 382 -1.56 3.83 -12.32
N LEU A 383 -0.98 4.94 -12.76
CA LEU A 383 0.34 5.41 -12.35
C LEU A 383 0.41 6.94 -12.44
N TYR A 384 1.42 7.49 -11.81
CA TYR A 384 1.79 8.90 -11.97
C TYR A 384 2.95 8.97 -12.96
N THR A 385 2.74 9.68 -14.08
CA THR A 385 3.76 9.85 -15.13
C THR A 385 4.91 10.77 -14.71
N GLN A 386 4.68 11.58 -13.68
CA GLN A 386 5.67 12.44 -13.03
C GLN A 386 5.42 12.46 -11.53
N ILE A 387 6.49 12.31 -10.77
CA ILE A 387 6.52 12.44 -9.30
C ILE A 387 7.57 13.51 -9.00
N SER A 388 7.27 14.47 -8.12
CA SER A 388 8.26 15.50 -7.77
C SER A 388 9.41 14.88 -6.97
N ASN A 389 10.64 15.29 -7.27
CA ASN A 389 11.84 14.78 -6.61
C ASN A 389 11.93 15.12 -5.09
N GLU A 390 10.92 15.80 -4.55
CA GLU A 390 10.82 16.12 -3.11
C GLU A 390 10.47 14.89 -2.24
N ASP A 391 10.16 13.75 -2.86
CA ASP A 391 9.78 12.49 -2.19
C ASP A 391 10.89 11.80 -1.40
N ILE A 392 12.12 12.29 -1.45
CA ILE A 392 13.24 11.71 -0.67
C ILE A 392 13.32 12.34 0.73
N GLN A 393 12.54 13.36 1.02
CA GLN A 393 12.44 13.86 2.39
C GLN A 393 11.38 13.06 3.16
N GLU A 394 11.87 12.41 4.22
CA GLU A 394 11.10 11.71 5.26
C GLU A 394 9.69 12.27 5.45
N ASN A 395 8.70 11.39 5.56
CA ASN A 395 7.34 11.70 6.01
C ASN A 395 7.39 12.60 7.25
N LYS A 396 7.46 13.92 7.04
CA LYS A 396 7.27 14.86 8.13
C LYS A 396 5.87 14.66 8.65
N THR A 397 5.74 14.18 9.87
CA THR A 397 4.43 14.03 10.52
C THR A 397 3.67 15.37 10.44
N PHE A 398 2.34 15.33 10.45
CA PHE A 398 1.48 16.52 10.51
C PHE A 398 2.00 17.56 11.53
N TRP A 399 2.53 17.11 12.68
CA TRP A 399 3.12 17.94 13.72
C TRP A 399 4.41 18.64 13.28
N GLN A 400 5.26 18.00 12.52
CA GLN A 400 6.51 18.61 12.01
C GLN A 400 6.22 19.63 10.91
N LYS A 401 5.23 19.35 10.04
CA LYS A 401 4.82 20.22 8.93
C LYS A 401 4.11 21.46 9.43
N ASN A 402 3.26 21.33 10.46
CA ASN A 402 2.45 22.40 11.03
C ASN A 402 3.01 22.97 12.35
N LYS A 403 4.23 22.63 12.71
CA LYS A 403 4.86 23.03 13.99
C LYS A 403 4.68 24.52 14.31
N TRP A 404 4.90 25.39 13.35
CA TRP A 404 4.77 26.84 13.53
C TRP A 404 3.33 27.30 13.70
N TYR A 405 2.37 26.73 12.97
CA TYR A 405 0.96 27.04 13.12
C TYR A 405 0.42 26.59 14.47
N ILE A 406 0.86 25.43 14.95
CA ILE A 406 0.49 24.88 16.26
C ILE A 406 1.04 25.76 17.38
N ILE A 407 2.32 26.17 17.29
CA ILE A 407 2.94 27.09 18.26
C ILE A 407 2.21 28.43 18.28
N LEU A 408 1.85 28.97 17.10
CA LEU A 408 1.10 30.22 16.97
C LEU A 408 -0.29 30.12 17.58
N ALA A 409 -1.00 29.01 17.34
CA ALA A 409 -2.33 28.76 17.91
C ALA A 409 -2.29 28.65 19.44
N ILE A 410 -1.32 27.89 19.99
CA ILE A 410 -1.09 27.79 21.44
C ILE A 410 -0.76 29.16 22.03
N GLY A 411 0.12 29.94 21.39
CA GLY A 411 0.46 31.30 21.82
C GLY A 411 -0.76 32.22 21.86
N LEU A 412 -1.61 32.14 20.85
CA LEU A 412 -2.86 32.94 20.80
C LEU A 412 -3.84 32.58 21.92
N VAL A 413 -3.99 31.27 22.21
CA VAL A 413 -4.84 30.80 23.32
C VAL A 413 -4.30 31.30 24.68
N VAL A 414 -2.97 31.28 24.88
CA VAL A 414 -2.34 31.79 26.12
C VAL A 414 -2.54 33.31 26.27
N VAL A 415 -2.38 34.08 25.20
CA VAL A 415 -2.60 35.52 25.19
C VAL A 415 -4.08 35.85 25.48
N CYS A 416 -5.02 35.17 24.81
CA CYS A 416 -6.45 35.38 25.03
C CYS A 416 -6.89 35.02 26.47
N SER A 417 -6.34 33.91 27.01
CA SER A 417 -6.63 33.53 28.40
C SER A 417 -6.04 34.52 29.40
N GLY A 418 -4.83 35.02 29.17
CA GLY A 418 -4.19 36.05 29.97
C GLY A 418 -4.98 37.38 29.98
N LEU A 419 -5.44 37.84 28.81
CA LEU A 419 -6.32 39.00 28.67
C LEU A 419 -7.66 38.81 29.38
N GLY A 420 -8.26 37.61 29.27
CA GLY A 420 -9.49 37.27 30.01
C GLY A 420 -9.34 37.37 31.52
N VAL A 421 -8.23 36.87 32.06
CA VAL A 421 -7.92 36.98 33.51
C VAL A 421 -7.70 38.44 33.91
N MET A 422 -6.96 39.24 33.12
CA MET A 422 -6.73 40.65 33.37
C MET A 422 -8.04 41.45 33.37
N ILE A 423 -8.91 41.24 32.40
CA ILE A 423 -10.23 41.88 32.33
C ILE A 423 -11.09 41.47 33.55
N PHE A 424 -11.08 40.19 33.92
CA PHE A 424 -11.81 39.71 35.12
C PHE A 424 -11.31 40.38 36.39
N LEU A 425 -10.00 40.48 36.58
CA LEU A 425 -9.39 41.16 37.73
C LEU A 425 -9.70 42.66 37.73
N TYR A 426 -9.63 43.33 36.55
CA TYR A 426 -9.96 44.73 36.39
C TYR A 426 -11.43 45.01 36.77
N LEU A 427 -12.37 44.21 36.28
CA LEU A 427 -13.78 44.31 36.57
C LEU A 427 -14.11 44.00 38.06
N LYS A 428 -13.32 43.16 38.73
CA LYS A 428 -13.46 42.81 40.14
C LYS A 428 -12.92 43.88 41.08
N VAL A 429 -11.96 44.69 40.62
CA VAL A 429 -11.33 45.78 41.42
C VAL A 429 -12.11 47.09 41.29
N LEU A 430 -12.75 47.39 40.16
CA LEU A 430 -13.52 48.62 39.93
C LEU A 430 -14.71 48.84 40.86
N PRO A 431 -15.51 47.84 41.32
CA PRO A 431 -16.64 48.10 42.18
C PRO A 431 -16.29 48.61 43.61
N LYS A 432 -15.05 48.39 44.08
CA LYS A 432 -14.63 48.79 45.42
C LYS A 432 -14.24 50.26 45.57
N ARG A 433 -14.13 51.03 44.53
CA ARG A 433 -13.77 52.44 44.52
C ARG A 433 -14.94 53.39 44.44
N LYS A 434 -16.20 52.96 44.25
CA LYS A 434 -17.39 53.83 44.13
C LYS A 434 -18.32 53.91 45.35
N ILE A 435 -17.94 53.28 46.45
CA ILE A 435 -18.78 53.29 47.67
C ILE A 435 -18.19 54.21 48.79
N LYS A 436 -17.33 55.19 48.48
CA LYS A 436 -16.80 56.13 49.50
C LYS A 436 -17.03 57.61 49.18
N ALA A 437 -18.01 57.97 48.38
CA ALA A 437 -18.26 59.35 48.07
C ALA A 437 -19.75 59.67 47.91
N ASN A 438 -20.60 59.36 48.87
CA ASN A 438 -21.91 59.98 49.04
C ASN A 438 -22.50 59.55 50.40
N GLU A 439 -21.85 60.02 51.47
CA GLU A 439 -22.49 60.25 52.75
C GLU A 439 -22.23 61.71 53.09
N LEU A 440 -23.09 62.59 52.59
CA LEU A 440 -23.36 63.93 53.16
C LEU A 440 -24.57 64.46 52.40
N ASP A 441 -25.54 64.65 53.21
CA ASP A 441 -26.55 65.73 53.16
C ASP A 441 -27.94 65.38 52.64
N ASP A 442 -28.79 65.69 53.58
CA ASP A 442 -30.10 66.34 53.64
C ASP A 442 -31.35 65.48 53.59
N GLY A 443 -31.92 65.51 54.80
CA GLY A 443 -33.29 65.20 55.05
C GLY A 443 -34.24 66.15 54.33
N PHE A 444 -35.31 65.58 53.89
CA PHE A 444 -36.61 66.30 53.92
C PHE A 444 -37.77 65.28 53.94
N ASP A 445 -38.54 65.39 54.96
CA ASP A 445 -39.79 64.75 55.21
C ASP A 445 -40.88 65.23 54.22
N TYR A 446 -41.71 64.34 53.70
CA TYR A 446 -43.13 64.66 53.50
C TYR A 446 -43.94 63.35 53.27
N SER A 447 -44.88 63.20 54.18
CA SER A 447 -46.04 62.33 54.24
C SER A 447 -46.97 62.52 53.03
N ALA A 448 -47.61 61.51 52.57
CA ALA A 448 -49.07 61.35 52.53
C ALA A 448 -49.50 60.42 51.37
N LYS A 449 -50.26 59.42 51.74
CA LYS A 449 -51.54 58.96 51.17
C LYS A 449 -51.64 58.86 49.64
N ASP A 450 -51.94 57.74 49.06
CA ASP A 450 -53.26 57.13 48.98
C ASP A 450 -53.30 55.84 48.19
N LYS A 451 -54.05 54.93 48.65
CA LYS A 451 -54.82 53.84 48.06
C LYS A 451 -55.23 53.98 46.58
N TYR A 452 -55.22 52.91 45.90
CA TYR A 452 -56.32 52.25 45.14
C TYR A 452 -55.77 50.99 44.45
N ILE A 453 -56.09 49.76 44.73
CA ILE A 453 -57.17 48.84 44.38
C ILE A 453 -57.54 48.93 42.86
N ILE A 454 -57.37 47.86 42.17
CA ILE A 454 -58.33 46.96 41.45
C ILE A 454 -57.66 46.16 40.33
N ASN A 455 -57.76 44.88 40.48
CA ASN A 455 -58.13 43.79 39.54
C ASN A 455 -58.05 44.02 38.00
N ASN A 456 -57.37 43.18 37.31
CA ASN A 456 -57.88 41.97 36.64
C ASN A 456 -56.70 41.07 36.14
#